data_9b90d0f314a1921acb94ca9e8fe336e7
#
_entry.id   9b90d0f314a1921acb94ca9e8fe336e7
#
_cell.length_a   1.000
_cell.length_b   1.000
_cell.length_c   1.000
_cell.angle_alpha   90.00
_cell.angle_beta   90.00
_cell.angle_gamma   90.00
#
_symmetry.space_group_name_H-M   'P 1'
#
loop_
_entity.id
_entity.type
_entity.pdbx_description
1 polymer ?
#
loop_
_entity_poly.entity_id
_entity_poly.type
_entity_poly.pdbx_seq_one_letter_code
_entity_poly.pdbx_strand_id
1 'polypeptide(L)'
;MRQLITYIIFSLSILFTVGVSAQNVTVAHEWNETLLQSIRKDFARPTVHSRNLWHTSAAMYDLWALTEDSASPYFLGNTVDGFSFPFKSFSWDEDPTVQLEEAISYAMYRILSHRFFNSPEGGFAQNRFDAKMSSLGYDITNNSEAFGNGSGAALGNYLGNLMIAYGLQDGANEAQQYQNTFYNSVNDPLVMAFSGNPDLQDPNRWQQLTLDVFIDQSGNEIPFNTPDFLSPEWGNVNHFAIPESEKQTDGNFTFFHDPGPPSLIDPNNIESSVDYKKGFGMVVQWSSHLDPTDGVMIDISPASLGNAGELPDEEQFYDYYNFFEGGDPSLGHELNPVTGQPYEPQMVPRGDYTRVLAEFWADGPDSETPPGHWFTLINYVNSHPMLEKRYEGVGPIIDDLEWDIKSYFLLGAAMHDSAVSTWGIKGYYDYLRPVSAIRYMAEKGHCTDSTRPHYDPAGMDLIDGQVELVEASDPLAGNQGQHVGKIKVKSWRGPDYINNPDNDVAGVGWILAEEWWPYQRPSFVTP
;
A
#
# COMPACT_ATOMS: atom_id res chain seq x y z
N MET A 1 40.00 -52.52 -46.16
CA MET A 1 40.69 -51.99 -44.99
C MET A 1 40.56 -50.52 -45.01
N ARG A 2 39.54 -49.99 -44.31
CA ARG A 2 39.34 -48.53 -44.10
C ARG A 2 39.49 -48.32 -42.62
N GLN A 3 40.52 -47.56 -42.23
CA GLN A 3 40.74 -47.11 -40.86
C GLN A 3 39.75 -46.00 -40.54
N LEU A 4 38.96 -46.22 -39.48
CA LEU A 4 38.16 -45.23 -38.89
C LEU A 4 39.03 -44.47 -37.85
N ILE A 5 39.31 -43.21 -38.13
CA ILE A 5 39.95 -42.30 -37.15
C ILE A 5 38.82 -41.65 -36.34
N THR A 6 38.72 -42.08 -35.08
CA THR A 6 37.78 -41.45 -34.11
C THR A 6 38.47 -40.24 -33.47
N TYR A 7 38.00 -39.04 -33.77
CA TYR A 7 38.41 -37.83 -33.06
C TYR A 7 37.65 -37.77 -31.73
N ILE A 8 38.36 -37.94 -30.64
CA ILE A 8 37.86 -37.61 -29.31
C ILE A 8 38.09 -36.12 -29.10
N ILE A 9 37.02 -35.34 -29.20
CA ILE A 9 37.03 -33.94 -28.81
C ILE A 9 36.82 -33.90 -27.29
N PHE A 10 37.90 -33.63 -26.58
CA PHE A 10 37.84 -33.28 -25.14
C PHE A 10 37.33 -31.84 -25.03
N SER A 11 36.03 -31.65 -24.86
CA SER A 11 35.49 -30.38 -24.46
C SER A 11 35.80 -30.17 -22.98
N LEU A 12 36.79 -29.36 -22.71
CA LEU A 12 37.07 -28.83 -21.38
C LEU A 12 35.97 -27.84 -21.04
N SER A 13 34.88 -28.30 -20.45
CA SER A 13 33.88 -27.43 -19.83
C SER A 13 34.50 -26.86 -18.55
N ILE A 14 35.01 -25.65 -18.65
CA ILE A 14 35.32 -24.85 -17.46
C ILE A 14 33.97 -24.50 -16.84
N LEU A 15 33.53 -25.31 -15.90
CA LEU A 15 32.48 -24.92 -14.94
C LEU A 15 33.03 -23.75 -14.12
N PHE A 16 32.72 -22.54 -14.54
CA PHE A 16 32.69 -21.45 -13.60
C PHE A 16 31.57 -21.78 -12.61
N THR A 17 31.91 -22.43 -11.54
CA THR A 17 31.12 -22.35 -10.32
C THR A 17 31.26 -20.91 -9.86
N VAL A 18 30.35 -20.03 -10.32
CA VAL A 18 30.00 -18.87 -9.55
C VAL A 18 29.52 -19.45 -8.23
N GLY A 19 30.38 -19.41 -7.23
CA GLY A 19 29.96 -19.67 -5.86
C GLY A 19 28.90 -18.60 -5.58
N VAL A 20 27.65 -18.95 -5.74
CA VAL A 20 26.58 -18.24 -5.05
C VAL A 20 26.90 -18.51 -3.59
N SER A 21 27.65 -17.60 -2.98
CA SER A 21 27.69 -17.49 -1.53
C SER A 21 26.22 -17.37 -1.13
N ALA A 22 25.68 -18.38 -0.49
CA ALA A 22 24.40 -18.24 0.18
C ALA A 22 24.63 -17.06 1.11
N GLN A 23 24.02 -15.90 0.78
CA GLN A 23 24.03 -14.77 1.68
C GLN A 23 23.44 -15.28 2.98
N ASN A 24 24.16 -15.12 4.08
CA ASN A 24 23.64 -15.46 5.40
C ASN A 24 22.48 -14.50 5.65
N VAL A 25 21.26 -15.03 5.61
CA VAL A 25 20.05 -14.26 5.95
C VAL A 25 20.16 -13.92 7.42
N THR A 26 20.09 -12.63 7.75
CA THR A 26 20.24 -12.15 9.13
C THR A 26 19.00 -12.48 9.97
N VAL A 27 19.14 -12.54 11.27
CA VAL A 27 18.00 -12.72 12.20
C VAL A 27 16.95 -11.60 12.04
N ALA A 28 17.38 -10.38 11.74
CA ALA A 28 16.49 -9.25 11.47
C ALA A 28 15.64 -9.50 10.21
N HIS A 29 16.27 -9.94 9.13
CA HIS A 29 15.56 -10.31 7.89
C HIS A 29 14.59 -11.48 8.11
N GLU A 30 15.01 -12.52 8.83
CA GLU A 30 14.16 -13.69 9.11
C GLU A 30 12.91 -13.32 9.91
N TRP A 31 13.03 -12.46 10.91
CA TRP A 31 11.88 -11.97 11.68
C TRP A 31 11.01 -11.00 10.87
N ASN A 32 11.61 -10.15 10.05
CA ASN A 32 10.87 -9.29 9.14
C ASN A 32 10.02 -10.12 8.16
N GLU A 33 10.60 -11.13 7.51
CA GLU A 33 9.82 -12.02 6.63
C GLU A 33 8.75 -12.79 7.40
N THR A 34 9.02 -13.19 8.65
CA THR A 34 8.02 -13.83 9.53
C THR A 34 6.84 -12.88 9.82
N LEU A 35 7.11 -11.60 10.03
CA LEU A 35 6.09 -10.55 10.16
C LEU A 35 5.29 -10.38 8.87
N LEU A 36 5.96 -10.26 7.71
CA LEU A 36 5.30 -10.13 6.40
C LEU A 36 4.37 -11.32 6.10
N GLN A 37 4.80 -12.55 6.41
CA GLN A 37 3.96 -13.74 6.29
C GLN A 37 2.72 -13.69 7.19
N SER A 38 2.82 -13.04 8.34
CA SER A 38 1.70 -12.87 9.27
C SER A 38 0.74 -11.80 8.77
N ILE A 39 1.25 -10.72 8.19
CA ILE A 39 0.46 -9.66 7.54
C ILE A 39 -0.37 -10.25 6.39
N ARG A 40 0.21 -11.14 5.56
CA ARG A 40 -0.49 -11.82 4.45
C ARG A 40 -1.67 -12.68 4.90
N LYS A 41 -1.84 -12.88 6.19
CA LYS A 41 -2.92 -13.69 6.80
C LYS A 41 -3.71 -12.92 7.87
N ASP A 42 -3.56 -11.63 7.92
CA ASP A 42 -4.30 -10.74 8.83
C ASP A 42 -5.53 -10.11 8.15
N PHE A 43 -6.19 -9.19 8.81
CA PHE A 43 -7.11 -8.25 8.17
C PHE A 43 -6.34 -7.26 7.30
N ALA A 44 -6.92 -6.81 6.18
CA ALA A 44 -6.30 -5.82 5.30
C ALA A 44 -6.30 -4.42 5.96
N ARG A 45 -5.34 -4.16 6.84
CA ARG A 45 -5.24 -2.92 7.64
C ARG A 45 -3.88 -2.25 7.45
N PRO A 46 -3.63 -1.58 6.30
CA PRO A 46 -2.31 -1.01 5.99
C PRO A 46 -1.77 -0.06 7.05
N THR A 47 -2.59 0.72 7.71
CA THR A 47 -2.20 1.60 8.82
C THR A 47 -1.65 0.84 10.02
N VAL A 48 -2.35 -0.22 10.43
CA VAL A 48 -1.93 -1.11 11.52
C VAL A 48 -0.63 -1.85 11.16
N HIS A 49 -0.53 -2.32 9.91
CA HIS A 49 0.66 -3.02 9.43
C HIS A 49 1.88 -2.10 9.36
N SER A 50 1.70 -0.86 8.90
CA SER A 50 2.75 0.17 8.92
C SER A 50 3.29 0.42 10.33
N ARG A 51 2.39 0.57 11.29
CA ARG A 51 2.73 0.73 12.71
C ARG A 51 3.43 -0.52 13.28
N ASN A 52 3.00 -1.72 12.93
CA ASN A 52 3.64 -2.96 13.36
C ASN A 52 5.07 -3.06 12.81
N LEU A 53 5.26 -2.76 11.53
CA LEU A 53 6.58 -2.72 10.89
C LEU A 53 7.49 -1.69 11.54
N TRP A 54 6.97 -0.49 11.87
CA TRP A 54 7.72 0.53 12.59
C TRP A 54 8.16 0.06 13.99
N HIS A 55 7.22 -0.40 14.83
CA HIS A 55 7.54 -0.78 16.20
C HIS A 55 8.54 -1.93 16.29
N THR A 56 8.43 -2.91 15.39
CA THR A 56 9.38 -4.03 15.33
C THR A 56 10.75 -3.59 14.85
N SER A 57 10.81 -2.76 13.82
CA SER A 57 12.08 -2.23 13.30
C SER A 57 12.81 -1.35 14.34
N ALA A 58 12.05 -0.51 15.05
CA ALA A 58 12.60 0.33 16.11
C ALA A 58 13.08 -0.48 17.31
N ALA A 59 12.38 -1.57 17.67
CA ALA A 59 12.86 -2.49 18.72
C ALA A 59 14.17 -3.17 18.32
N MET A 60 14.31 -3.62 17.08
CA MET A 60 15.58 -4.20 16.59
C MET A 60 16.70 -3.16 16.61
N TYR A 61 16.41 -1.92 16.19
CA TYR A 61 17.38 -0.82 16.23
C TYR A 61 17.84 -0.51 17.65
N ASP A 62 16.95 -0.43 18.60
CA ASP A 62 17.30 -0.14 20.00
C ASP A 62 18.23 -1.20 20.60
N LEU A 63 17.97 -2.48 20.30
CA LEU A 63 18.83 -3.58 20.75
C LEU A 63 20.21 -3.51 20.10
N TRP A 64 20.28 -3.24 18.79
CA TRP A 64 21.52 -3.08 18.07
C TRP A 64 22.33 -1.87 18.59
N ALA A 65 21.66 -0.75 18.86
CA ALA A 65 22.31 0.45 19.37
C ALA A 65 23.04 0.24 20.72
N LEU A 66 22.70 -0.80 21.47
CA LEU A 66 23.41 -1.17 22.70
C LEU A 66 24.73 -1.91 22.45
N THR A 67 25.01 -2.32 21.22
CA THR A 67 26.30 -2.94 20.84
C THR A 67 27.30 -1.92 20.29
N GLU A 68 26.85 -0.69 20.02
CA GLU A 68 27.61 0.33 19.30
C GLU A 68 27.79 1.61 20.13
N ASP A 69 29.03 1.95 20.46
CA ASP A 69 29.35 3.17 21.23
C ASP A 69 28.91 4.47 20.55
N SER A 70 28.77 4.46 19.21
CA SER A 70 28.40 5.62 18.38
C SER A 70 26.89 5.76 18.17
N ALA A 71 26.08 4.79 18.59
CA ALA A 71 24.63 4.77 18.46
C ALA A 71 23.94 5.06 19.79
N SER A 72 22.69 5.51 19.72
CA SER A 72 21.85 5.69 20.89
C SER A 72 20.47 5.06 20.61
N PRO A 73 19.92 4.29 21.55
CA PRO A 73 18.55 3.80 21.43
C PRO A 73 17.54 4.94 21.28
N TYR A 74 16.49 4.70 20.51
CA TYR A 74 15.39 5.64 20.35
C TYR A 74 14.40 5.56 21.52
N PHE A 75 14.03 4.36 21.91
CA PHE A 75 13.09 4.10 23.01
C PHE A 75 13.80 3.89 24.36
N LEU A 76 14.69 2.91 24.47
CA LEU A 76 15.33 2.53 25.72
C LEU A 76 16.08 3.69 26.39
N GLY A 77 15.71 3.99 27.62
CA GLY A 77 16.28 5.09 28.41
C GLY A 77 15.62 6.45 28.17
N ASN A 78 14.67 6.54 27.24
CA ASN A 78 13.99 7.77 26.86
C ASN A 78 12.52 7.80 27.31
N THR A 79 11.91 8.98 27.18
CA THR A 79 10.47 9.17 27.23
C THR A 79 10.04 9.60 25.84
N VAL A 80 9.22 8.79 25.17
CA VAL A 80 8.72 9.02 23.82
C VAL A 80 7.20 9.19 23.91
N ASP A 81 6.69 10.29 23.41
CA ASP A 81 5.26 10.65 23.43
C ASP A 81 4.60 10.50 24.82
N GLY A 82 5.33 10.87 25.85
CA GLY A 82 4.86 10.78 27.24
C GLY A 82 4.98 9.37 27.86
N PHE A 83 5.33 8.34 27.10
CA PHE A 83 5.60 7.01 27.61
C PHE A 83 7.08 6.85 27.97
N SER A 84 7.36 6.37 29.18
CA SER A 84 8.73 6.13 29.64
C SER A 84 9.19 4.71 29.33
N PHE A 85 10.39 4.59 28.77
CA PHE A 85 11.10 3.32 28.55
C PHE A 85 12.28 3.20 29.54
N PRO A 86 12.06 2.80 30.79
CA PRO A 86 13.10 2.84 31.82
C PRO A 86 14.27 1.91 31.45
N PHE A 87 15.45 2.48 31.35
CA PHE A 87 16.66 1.73 31.06
C PHE A 87 17.88 2.49 31.62
N LYS A 88 18.82 1.77 32.23
CA LYS A 88 20.02 2.41 32.78
C LYS A 88 21.28 2.03 32.05
N SER A 89 21.51 0.74 31.92
CA SER A 89 22.67 0.17 31.25
C SER A 89 22.48 -1.33 31.07
N PHE A 90 23.16 -1.87 30.08
CA PHE A 90 23.26 -3.29 29.83
C PHE A 90 24.73 -3.63 29.55
N SER A 91 25.15 -4.81 29.94
CA SER A 91 26.46 -5.34 29.63
C SER A 91 26.28 -6.78 29.17
N TRP A 92 26.72 -7.07 27.98
CA TRP A 92 26.63 -8.40 27.40
C TRP A 92 27.51 -9.39 28.17
N ASP A 93 26.96 -10.55 28.55
CA ASP A 93 27.66 -11.60 29.30
C ASP A 93 28.57 -12.45 28.40
N GLU A 94 28.15 -12.63 27.15
CA GLU A 94 28.80 -13.44 26.14
C GLU A 94 29.10 -12.61 24.89
N ASP A 95 29.33 -13.27 23.75
CA ASP A 95 29.51 -12.59 22.46
C ASP A 95 28.33 -11.67 22.16
N PRO A 96 28.53 -10.36 22.06
CA PRO A 96 27.46 -9.39 21.83
C PRO A 96 26.62 -9.71 20.60
N THR A 97 27.21 -10.27 19.55
CA THR A 97 26.49 -10.63 18.32
C THR A 97 25.46 -11.72 18.57
N VAL A 98 25.87 -12.82 19.22
CA VAL A 98 24.98 -13.95 19.53
C VAL A 98 23.85 -13.51 20.46
N GLN A 99 24.17 -12.70 21.47
CA GLN A 99 23.16 -12.22 22.42
C GLN A 99 22.24 -11.17 21.83
N LEU A 100 22.71 -10.36 20.88
CA LEU A 100 21.87 -9.43 20.11
C LEU A 100 20.82 -10.20 19.29
N GLU A 101 21.23 -11.25 18.58
CA GLU A 101 20.29 -12.10 17.81
C GLU A 101 19.25 -12.76 18.72
N GLU A 102 19.67 -13.22 19.91
CA GLU A 102 18.76 -13.74 20.93
C GLU A 102 17.79 -12.64 21.40
N ALA A 103 18.28 -11.46 21.76
CA ALA A 103 17.45 -10.34 22.22
C ALA A 103 16.44 -9.90 21.18
N ILE A 104 16.85 -9.77 19.91
CA ILE A 104 15.95 -9.47 18.79
C ILE A 104 14.86 -10.54 18.72
N SER A 105 15.22 -11.81 18.77
CA SER A 105 14.27 -12.91 18.63
C SER A 105 13.21 -12.91 19.74
N TYR A 106 13.61 -12.69 20.98
CA TYR A 106 12.64 -12.62 22.09
C TYR A 106 11.76 -11.37 22.01
N ALA A 107 12.31 -10.21 21.63
CA ALA A 107 11.51 -9.00 21.43
C ALA A 107 10.47 -9.18 20.33
N MET A 108 10.88 -9.68 19.17
CA MET A 108 10.00 -9.96 18.02
C MET A 108 8.93 -11.00 18.39
N TYR A 109 9.31 -12.09 19.05
CA TYR A 109 8.37 -13.10 19.47
C TYR A 109 7.27 -12.52 20.38
N ARG A 110 7.62 -11.67 21.37
CA ARG A 110 6.62 -11.02 22.25
C ARG A 110 5.69 -10.09 21.48
N ILE A 111 6.26 -9.19 20.70
CA ILE A 111 5.48 -8.19 19.95
C ILE A 111 4.53 -8.89 18.96
N LEU A 112 5.03 -9.83 18.17
CA LEU A 112 4.23 -10.47 17.13
C LEU A 112 3.17 -11.40 17.72
N SER A 113 3.48 -12.17 18.78
CA SER A 113 2.50 -13.01 19.46
C SER A 113 1.34 -12.18 20.02
N HIS A 114 1.61 -10.98 20.54
CA HIS A 114 0.57 -10.06 20.99
C HIS A 114 -0.25 -9.49 19.83
N ARG A 115 0.42 -8.96 18.80
CA ARG A 115 -0.22 -8.22 17.70
C ARG A 115 -1.11 -9.10 16.81
N PHE A 116 -0.71 -10.34 16.56
CA PHE A 116 -1.43 -11.26 15.68
C PHE A 116 -2.33 -12.26 16.41
N PHE A 117 -2.49 -12.11 17.74
CA PHE A 117 -3.34 -13.01 18.52
C PHE A 117 -4.79 -13.06 18.02
N ASN A 118 -5.34 -11.92 17.65
CA ASN A 118 -6.72 -11.79 17.15
C ASN A 118 -6.82 -11.74 15.61
N SER A 119 -5.72 -12.02 14.90
CA SER A 119 -5.73 -12.15 13.45
C SER A 119 -6.61 -13.33 13.01
N PRO A 120 -7.25 -13.29 11.83
CA PRO A 120 -8.02 -14.42 11.30
C PRO A 120 -7.26 -15.73 11.31
N GLU A 121 -5.97 -15.71 11.01
CA GLU A 121 -5.06 -16.85 11.03
C GLU A 121 -4.10 -16.79 12.24
N GLY A 122 -4.54 -16.24 13.38
CA GLY A 122 -3.69 -16.03 14.56
C GLY A 122 -3.04 -17.30 15.07
N GLY A 123 -3.75 -18.44 15.05
CA GLY A 123 -3.17 -19.74 15.39
C GLY A 123 -2.06 -20.19 14.45
N PHE A 124 -2.17 -19.92 13.17
CA PHE A 124 -1.14 -20.19 12.17
C PHE A 124 0.08 -19.26 12.37
N ALA A 125 -0.16 -17.98 12.62
CA ALA A 125 0.89 -17.02 12.93
C ALA A 125 1.67 -17.43 14.18
N GLN A 126 0.99 -17.80 15.28
CA GLN A 126 1.65 -18.26 16.52
C GLN A 126 2.50 -19.52 16.29
N ASN A 127 1.98 -20.51 15.57
CA ASN A 127 2.76 -21.72 15.25
C ASN A 127 4.04 -21.38 14.45
N ARG A 128 4.00 -20.37 13.61
CA ARG A 128 5.16 -19.90 12.84
C ARG A 128 6.18 -19.22 13.76
N PHE A 129 5.73 -18.39 14.71
CA PHE A 129 6.62 -17.76 15.70
C PHE A 129 7.29 -18.80 16.59
N ASP A 130 6.53 -19.78 17.07
CA ASP A 130 7.05 -20.89 17.87
C ASP A 130 8.08 -21.73 17.11
N ALA A 131 7.79 -22.03 15.83
CA ALA A 131 8.71 -22.76 14.96
C ALA A 131 10.00 -21.95 14.68
N LYS A 132 9.90 -20.61 14.51
CA LYS A 132 11.06 -19.75 14.35
C LYS A 132 11.95 -19.79 15.60
N MET A 133 11.40 -19.54 16.79
CA MET A 133 12.14 -19.64 18.04
C MET A 133 12.80 -21.01 18.23
N SER A 134 12.06 -22.08 17.94
CA SER A 134 12.59 -23.45 18.02
C SER A 134 13.74 -23.69 17.04
N SER A 135 13.66 -23.16 15.81
CA SER A 135 14.73 -23.32 14.81
C SER A 135 16.01 -22.59 15.20
N LEU A 136 15.88 -21.50 15.98
CA LEU A 136 17.01 -20.75 16.54
C LEU A 136 17.51 -21.34 17.88
N GLY A 137 16.84 -22.36 18.40
CA GLY A 137 17.21 -23.01 19.66
C GLY A 137 16.77 -22.28 20.92
N TYR A 138 15.82 -21.35 20.82
CA TYR A 138 15.34 -20.53 21.93
C TYR A 138 14.09 -21.13 22.61
N ASP A 139 14.04 -21.01 23.93
CA ASP A 139 12.93 -21.51 24.77
C ASP A 139 11.80 -20.46 24.85
N ILE A 140 10.67 -20.73 24.19
CA ILE A 140 9.50 -19.86 24.19
C ILE A 140 8.87 -19.66 25.58
N THR A 141 9.15 -20.54 26.53
CA THR A 141 8.66 -20.45 27.91
C THR A 141 9.48 -19.48 28.77
N ASN A 142 10.67 -19.08 28.32
CA ASN A 142 11.49 -18.07 28.98
C ASN A 142 10.87 -16.69 28.82
N ASN A 143 10.24 -16.20 29.87
CA ASN A 143 9.60 -14.88 29.95
C ASN A 143 10.28 -13.94 30.97
N SER A 144 11.49 -14.25 31.40
CA SER A 144 12.25 -13.42 32.33
C SER A 144 12.57 -12.07 31.71
N GLU A 145 12.39 -11.00 32.48
CA GLU A 145 12.80 -9.61 32.13
C GLU A 145 14.02 -9.18 33.00
N ALA A 146 14.62 -10.09 33.71
CA ALA A 146 15.73 -9.81 34.62
C ALA A 146 17.07 -9.74 33.87
N PHE A 147 17.23 -8.73 33.01
CA PHE A 147 18.41 -8.55 32.15
C PHE A 147 19.66 -8.04 32.87
N GLY A 148 19.59 -7.68 34.13
CA GLY A 148 20.72 -7.15 34.91
C GLY A 148 21.95 -8.07 35.03
N ASN A 149 21.80 -9.33 34.62
CA ASN A 149 22.86 -10.34 34.55
C ASN A 149 23.41 -10.57 33.14
N GLY A 150 23.10 -9.69 32.18
CA GLY A 150 23.65 -9.74 30.81
C GLY A 150 22.88 -10.63 29.83
N SER A 151 21.70 -11.18 30.21
CA SER A 151 20.92 -12.07 29.33
C SER A 151 20.24 -11.33 28.18
N GLY A 152 20.59 -11.69 26.93
CA GLY A 152 19.94 -11.20 25.72
C GLY A 152 18.44 -11.54 25.68
N ALA A 153 18.07 -12.77 26.01
CA ALA A 153 16.66 -13.19 26.10
C ALA A 153 15.83 -12.31 27.04
N ALA A 154 16.38 -12.02 28.25
CA ALA A 154 15.67 -11.20 29.22
C ALA A 154 15.54 -9.74 28.78
N LEU A 155 16.56 -9.19 28.12
CA LEU A 155 16.50 -7.85 27.52
C LEU A 155 15.46 -7.79 26.40
N GLY A 156 15.43 -8.79 25.52
CA GLY A 156 14.44 -8.90 24.44
C GLY A 156 13.01 -8.98 24.97
N ASN A 157 12.75 -9.82 25.98
CA ASN A 157 11.46 -9.88 26.66
C ASN A 157 11.06 -8.52 27.26
N TYR A 158 11.99 -7.86 27.94
CA TYR A 158 11.76 -6.56 28.56
C TYR A 158 11.35 -5.50 27.52
N LEU A 159 12.15 -5.34 26.46
CA LEU A 159 11.84 -4.37 25.40
C LEU A 159 10.54 -4.73 24.68
N GLY A 160 10.33 -6.01 24.34
CA GLY A 160 9.10 -6.47 23.70
C GLY A 160 7.85 -6.11 24.49
N ASN A 161 7.87 -6.30 25.81
CA ASN A 161 6.74 -5.96 26.69
C ASN A 161 6.57 -4.43 26.83
N LEU A 162 7.64 -3.64 26.85
CA LEU A 162 7.55 -2.18 26.82
C LEU A 162 6.94 -1.69 25.51
N MET A 163 7.32 -2.26 24.36
CA MET A 163 6.73 -1.93 23.07
C MET A 163 5.23 -2.25 22.98
N ILE A 164 4.80 -3.37 23.57
CA ILE A 164 3.38 -3.70 23.69
C ILE A 164 2.68 -2.65 24.57
N ALA A 165 3.23 -2.32 25.72
CA ALA A 165 2.65 -1.34 26.64
C ALA A 165 2.58 0.06 26.04
N TYR A 166 3.57 0.49 25.26
CA TYR A 166 3.56 1.72 24.49
C TYR A 166 2.45 1.70 23.46
N GLY A 167 2.37 0.65 22.66
CA GLY A 167 1.37 0.51 21.61
C GLY A 167 -0.08 0.53 22.12
N LEU A 168 -0.34 0.10 23.34
CA LEU A 168 -1.68 0.18 23.96
C LEU A 168 -2.12 1.63 24.27
N GLN A 169 -1.24 2.62 24.12
CA GLN A 169 -1.53 4.03 24.44
C GLN A 169 -0.94 5.04 23.42
N ASP A 170 -0.50 4.58 22.26
CA ASP A 170 0.07 5.42 21.20
C ASP A 170 -0.98 6.09 20.28
N GLY A 171 -2.26 6.01 20.64
CA GLY A 171 -3.36 6.62 19.89
C GLY A 171 -4.03 5.71 18.87
N ALA A 172 -3.47 4.53 18.57
CA ALA A 172 -4.03 3.60 17.57
C ALA A 172 -5.29 2.85 18.02
N ASN A 173 -5.68 2.98 19.29
CA ASN A 173 -6.81 2.25 19.89
C ASN A 173 -6.68 0.71 19.79
N GLU A 174 -5.46 0.20 19.94
CA GLU A 174 -5.16 -1.24 19.85
C GLU A 174 -5.98 -2.08 20.84
N ALA A 175 -6.18 -1.57 22.06
CA ALA A 175 -6.95 -2.26 23.11
C ALA A 175 -8.41 -2.56 22.70
N GLN A 176 -8.98 -1.80 21.78
CA GLN A 176 -10.30 -1.99 21.21
C GLN A 176 -10.23 -2.45 19.75
N GLN A 177 -9.18 -3.17 19.37
CA GLN A 177 -9.00 -3.74 18.03
C GLN A 177 -9.03 -2.69 16.89
N TYR A 178 -8.50 -1.48 17.16
CA TYR A 178 -8.41 -0.37 16.21
C TYR A 178 -9.76 0.18 15.75
N GLN A 179 -10.82 -0.02 16.52
CA GLN A 179 -12.15 0.53 16.21
C GLN A 179 -12.15 2.06 16.24
N ASN A 180 -12.94 2.66 15.34
CA ASN A 180 -13.20 4.10 15.34
C ASN A 180 -13.90 4.52 16.63
N THR A 181 -13.58 5.69 17.17
CA THR A 181 -14.10 6.17 18.46
C THR A 181 -15.05 7.34 18.29
N PHE A 182 -14.86 8.20 17.30
CA PHE A 182 -15.67 9.38 17.07
C PHE A 182 -16.11 9.58 15.62
N TYR A 183 -15.44 8.95 14.65
CA TYR A 183 -15.82 9.07 13.25
C TYR A 183 -17.15 8.35 12.97
N ASN A 184 -18.02 9.00 12.19
CA ASN A 184 -19.26 8.43 11.70
C ASN A 184 -19.47 8.87 10.24
N SER A 185 -19.79 7.94 9.36
CA SER A 185 -20.13 8.24 7.95
C SER A 185 -21.38 9.12 7.87
N VAL A 186 -21.34 10.10 6.98
CA VAL A 186 -22.50 10.98 6.67
C VAL A 186 -23.46 10.29 5.72
N ASN A 187 -22.93 9.55 4.74
CA ASN A 187 -23.72 8.92 3.69
C ASN A 187 -24.16 7.48 4.07
N ASP A 188 -25.38 7.13 3.67
CA ASP A 188 -25.82 5.74 3.69
C ASP A 188 -24.99 4.89 2.71
N PRO A 189 -24.77 3.59 3.00
CA PRO A 189 -23.95 2.74 2.17
C PRO A 189 -24.45 2.60 0.73
N LEU A 190 -23.52 2.68 -0.24
CA LEU A 190 -23.78 2.34 -1.63
C LEU A 190 -23.85 0.81 -1.76
N VAL A 191 -24.99 0.29 -2.14
CA VAL A 191 -25.16 -1.14 -2.47
C VAL A 191 -24.67 -1.38 -3.89
N MET A 192 -23.50 -1.98 -4.03
CA MET A 192 -22.80 -2.10 -5.31
C MET A 192 -23.56 -2.94 -6.35
N ALA A 193 -24.39 -3.88 -5.92
CA ALA A 193 -25.25 -4.69 -6.80
C ALA A 193 -26.35 -3.90 -7.51
N PHE A 194 -26.66 -2.68 -7.08
CA PHE A 194 -27.66 -1.84 -7.71
C PHE A 194 -27.02 -0.77 -8.61
N SER A 195 -27.77 -0.36 -9.62
CA SER A 195 -27.41 0.69 -10.55
C SER A 195 -27.61 2.07 -9.94
N GLY A 196 -26.71 3.01 -10.18
CA GLY A 196 -26.78 4.39 -9.69
C GLY A 196 -26.34 4.57 -8.24
N ASN A 197 -26.59 5.76 -7.71
CA ASN A 197 -26.34 6.15 -6.33
C ASN A 197 -27.43 7.13 -5.85
N PRO A 198 -28.72 6.72 -5.87
CA PRO A 198 -29.86 7.62 -5.67
C PRO A 198 -29.99 8.15 -4.23
N ASP A 199 -29.39 7.46 -3.25
CA ASP A 199 -29.54 7.75 -1.83
C ASP A 199 -28.34 8.51 -1.26
N LEU A 200 -27.39 8.94 -2.10
CA LEU A 200 -26.24 9.75 -1.69
C LEU A 200 -26.71 11.10 -1.12
N GLN A 201 -26.38 11.37 0.14
CA GLN A 201 -26.83 12.56 0.85
C GLN A 201 -25.90 13.75 0.60
N ASP A 202 -24.58 13.51 0.68
CA ASP A 202 -23.54 14.51 0.44
C ASP A 202 -22.52 13.98 -0.58
N PRO A 203 -22.49 14.53 -1.80
CA PRO A 203 -21.60 14.05 -2.88
C PRO A 203 -20.13 14.45 -2.66
N ASN A 204 -19.80 15.11 -1.56
CA ASN A 204 -18.45 15.49 -1.19
C ASN A 204 -17.88 14.64 -0.04
N ARG A 205 -18.71 13.77 0.57
CA ARG A 205 -18.35 13.01 1.75
C ARG A 205 -18.26 11.52 1.44
N TRP A 206 -17.34 10.85 2.13
CA TRP A 206 -17.14 9.42 2.00
C TRP A 206 -18.42 8.60 2.19
N GLN A 207 -18.51 7.52 1.46
CA GLN A 207 -19.66 6.61 1.47
C GLN A 207 -19.19 5.16 1.61
N GLN A 208 -19.75 4.44 2.57
CA GLN A 208 -19.52 3.01 2.71
C GLN A 208 -19.99 2.26 1.45
N LEU A 209 -19.33 1.14 1.15
CA LEU A 209 -19.76 0.22 0.11
C LEU A 209 -20.34 -1.04 0.74
N THR A 210 -21.54 -1.43 0.33
CA THR A 210 -22.06 -2.76 0.62
C THR A 210 -21.71 -3.68 -0.53
N LEU A 211 -20.89 -4.67 -0.25
CA LEU A 211 -20.33 -5.63 -1.21
C LEU A 211 -21.15 -6.94 -1.19
N ASP A 212 -21.16 -7.68 -2.29
CA ASP A 212 -21.78 -9.01 -2.32
C ASP A 212 -21.02 -10.00 -1.45
N VAL A 213 -19.70 -9.90 -1.48
CA VAL A 213 -18.78 -10.69 -0.66
C VAL A 213 -17.66 -9.76 -0.18
N PHE A 214 -17.33 -9.83 1.09
CA PHE A 214 -16.15 -9.18 1.67
C PHE A 214 -15.25 -10.25 2.28
N ILE A 215 -13.95 -10.21 1.98
CA ILE A 215 -12.99 -11.23 2.41
C ILE A 215 -11.76 -10.62 3.09
N ASP A 216 -11.16 -11.41 3.99
CA ASP A 216 -9.87 -11.06 4.61
C ASP A 216 -8.67 -11.40 3.70
N GLN A 217 -7.45 -11.15 4.18
CA GLN A 217 -6.21 -11.45 3.45
C GLN A 217 -6.01 -12.96 3.19
N SER A 218 -6.64 -13.82 3.97
CA SER A 218 -6.61 -15.27 3.77
C SER A 218 -7.68 -15.78 2.79
N GLY A 219 -8.55 -14.89 2.28
CA GLY A 219 -9.64 -15.24 1.39
C GLY A 219 -10.90 -15.76 2.10
N ASN A 220 -10.97 -15.63 3.44
CA ASN A 220 -12.17 -16.02 4.19
C ASN A 220 -13.22 -14.93 4.12
N GLU A 221 -14.50 -15.35 3.96
CA GLU A 221 -15.62 -14.40 4.02
C GLU A 221 -15.73 -13.76 5.40
N ILE A 222 -15.79 -12.42 5.42
CA ILE A 222 -16.09 -11.64 6.61
C ILE A 222 -17.60 -11.50 6.72
N PRO A 223 -18.20 -11.75 7.90
CA PRO A 223 -19.67 -11.76 8.06
C PRO A 223 -20.36 -10.42 7.75
N PHE A 224 -19.63 -9.32 7.77
CA PHE A 224 -20.14 -7.98 7.49
C PHE A 224 -19.61 -7.52 6.13
N ASN A 225 -20.50 -7.39 5.17
CA ASN A 225 -20.17 -6.98 3.81
C ASN A 225 -20.20 -5.45 3.60
N THR A 226 -20.34 -4.68 4.66
CA THR A 226 -20.33 -3.21 4.66
C THR A 226 -19.22 -2.74 5.61
N PRO A 227 -17.95 -2.74 5.18
CA PRO A 227 -16.84 -2.37 6.04
C PRO A 227 -16.89 -0.89 6.42
N ASP A 228 -16.49 -0.59 7.65
CA ASP A 228 -16.33 0.78 8.13
C ASP A 228 -15.17 1.50 7.44
N PHE A 229 -15.13 2.83 7.52
CA PHE A 229 -13.97 3.60 7.09
C PHE A 229 -12.75 3.16 7.90
N LEU A 230 -11.74 2.68 7.19
CA LEU A 230 -10.52 2.18 7.80
C LEU A 230 -9.68 3.34 8.34
N SER A 231 -9.47 3.33 9.66
CA SER A 231 -8.54 4.23 10.35
C SER A 231 -8.72 5.74 10.06
N PRO A 232 -9.94 6.30 10.02
CA PRO A 232 -10.14 7.73 9.77
C PRO A 232 -9.57 8.63 10.88
N GLU A 233 -9.25 8.05 12.04
CA GLU A 233 -8.72 8.72 13.23
C GLU A 233 -7.20 8.58 13.37
N TRP A 234 -6.51 8.03 12.34
CA TRP A 234 -5.11 7.61 12.42
C TRP A 234 -4.13 8.78 12.56
N GLY A 235 -4.53 10.01 12.23
CA GLY A 235 -3.76 11.21 12.52
C GLY A 235 -3.50 11.45 14.01
N ASN A 236 -4.26 10.78 14.90
CA ASN A 236 -4.05 10.85 16.35
C ASN A 236 -3.01 9.84 16.87
N VAL A 237 -2.45 9.00 16.00
CA VAL A 237 -1.41 8.03 16.36
C VAL A 237 -0.07 8.74 16.50
N ASN A 238 0.70 8.37 17.52
CA ASN A 238 2.04 8.90 17.72
C ASN A 238 2.91 8.62 16.50
N HIS A 239 3.62 9.62 16.01
CA HIS A 239 4.50 9.55 14.84
C HIS A 239 5.98 9.59 15.24
N PHE A 240 6.88 9.38 14.28
CA PHE A 240 8.32 9.37 14.55
C PHE A 240 8.98 10.73 14.34
N ALA A 241 8.87 11.31 13.14
CA ALA A 241 9.67 12.48 12.75
C ALA A 241 8.86 13.59 12.09
N ILE A 242 7.53 13.48 12.03
CA ILE A 242 6.71 14.57 11.47
C ILE A 242 6.90 15.82 12.35
N PRO A 243 7.29 16.98 11.77
CA PRO A 243 7.49 18.19 12.56
C PRO A 243 6.18 18.65 13.23
N GLU A 244 6.24 19.02 14.50
CA GLU A 244 5.07 19.56 15.22
C GLU A 244 4.51 20.85 14.56
N SER A 245 5.33 21.56 13.76
CA SER A 245 4.88 22.70 12.95
C SER A 245 3.89 22.34 11.85
N GLU A 246 3.88 21.07 11.42
CA GLU A 246 2.97 20.56 10.38
C GLU A 246 1.65 20.04 10.94
N LYS A 247 1.54 19.98 12.26
CA LYS A 247 0.36 19.49 12.95
C LYS A 247 -0.76 20.48 12.96
N GLN A 248 -1.93 20.03 12.56
CA GLN A 248 -3.17 20.75 12.67
C GLN A 248 -4.19 19.91 13.44
N THR A 249 -5.16 20.60 14.08
CA THR A 249 -6.24 19.94 14.80
C THR A 249 -7.55 20.67 14.56
N ASP A 250 -8.60 19.91 14.26
CA ASP A 250 -9.96 20.42 14.20
C ASP A 250 -10.92 19.40 14.86
N GLY A 251 -11.61 19.85 15.92
CA GLY A 251 -12.39 18.95 16.75
C GLY A 251 -11.53 17.83 17.35
N ASN A 252 -11.86 16.58 17.01
CA ASN A 252 -11.14 15.39 17.44
C ASN A 252 -10.09 14.91 16.42
N PHE A 253 -10.05 15.51 15.21
CA PHE A 253 -9.10 15.14 14.20
C PHE A 253 -7.75 15.84 14.39
N THR A 254 -6.69 15.07 14.24
CA THR A 254 -5.33 15.56 14.02
C THR A 254 -4.90 15.15 12.62
N PHE A 255 -4.23 16.06 11.91
CA PHE A 255 -3.70 15.80 10.58
C PHE A 255 -2.42 16.63 10.36
N PHE A 256 -1.61 16.22 9.41
CA PHE A 256 -0.29 16.80 9.16
C PHE A 256 -0.13 17.05 7.66
N HIS A 257 0.74 18.00 7.29
CA HIS A 257 1.04 18.33 5.90
C HIS A 257 -0.21 18.57 5.06
N ASP A 258 -1.11 19.41 5.60
CA ASP A 258 -2.40 19.66 4.96
C ASP A 258 -2.23 20.27 3.56
N PRO A 259 -2.65 19.54 2.48
CA PRO A 259 -2.58 20.05 1.12
C PRO A 259 -3.71 21.05 0.79
N GLY A 260 -4.58 21.34 1.74
CA GLY A 260 -5.82 22.06 1.51
C GLY A 260 -7.00 21.15 1.13
N PRO A 261 -8.21 21.73 1.05
CA PRO A 261 -9.43 20.97 0.78
C PRO A 261 -9.42 20.39 -0.64
N PRO A 262 -9.95 19.16 -0.83
CA PRO A 262 -10.14 18.62 -2.17
C PRO A 262 -11.18 19.42 -2.95
N SER A 263 -11.19 19.28 -4.28
CA SER A 263 -12.20 19.88 -5.14
C SER A 263 -13.59 19.34 -4.80
N LEU A 264 -14.54 20.23 -4.57
CA LEU A 264 -15.90 19.88 -4.17
C LEU A 264 -16.88 20.09 -5.34
N ILE A 265 -17.97 19.33 -5.34
CA ILE A 265 -19.09 19.57 -6.24
C ILE A 265 -20.11 20.49 -5.56
N ASP A 266 -20.49 21.58 -6.24
CA ASP A 266 -21.59 22.46 -5.84
C ASP A 266 -22.56 22.62 -7.02
N PRO A 267 -23.74 21.97 -6.96
CA PRO A 267 -24.72 22.10 -8.05
C PRO A 267 -25.20 23.54 -8.29
N ASN A 268 -25.00 24.45 -7.34
CA ASN A 268 -25.36 25.87 -7.46
C ASN A 268 -24.19 26.73 -7.97
N ASN A 269 -22.97 26.20 -8.02
CA ASN A 269 -21.79 26.89 -8.52
C ASN A 269 -20.95 25.94 -9.40
N ILE A 270 -21.29 25.88 -10.68
CA ILE A 270 -20.65 24.97 -11.65
C ILE A 270 -19.15 25.27 -11.80
N GLU A 271 -18.76 26.54 -11.76
CA GLU A 271 -17.35 26.93 -11.96
C GLU A 271 -16.46 26.32 -10.87
N SER A 272 -16.91 26.26 -9.63
CA SER A 272 -16.17 25.61 -8.54
C SER A 272 -16.18 24.08 -8.61
N SER A 273 -17.06 23.49 -9.43
CA SER A 273 -17.22 22.03 -9.57
C SER A 273 -16.46 21.44 -10.76
N VAL A 274 -15.75 22.27 -11.54
CA VAL A 274 -15.05 21.82 -12.76
C VAL A 274 -13.98 20.77 -12.43
N ASP A 275 -13.16 21.05 -11.41
CA ASP A 275 -12.04 20.18 -11.04
C ASP A 275 -12.52 18.85 -10.43
N TYR A 276 -13.60 18.87 -9.63
CA TYR A 276 -14.25 17.64 -9.17
C TYR A 276 -14.66 16.76 -10.36
N LYS A 277 -15.40 17.31 -11.31
CA LYS A 277 -15.89 16.56 -12.47
C LYS A 277 -14.75 16.08 -13.36
N LYS A 278 -13.73 16.91 -13.58
CA LYS A 278 -12.54 16.54 -14.35
C LYS A 278 -11.78 15.40 -13.66
N GLY A 279 -11.53 15.49 -12.35
CA GLY A 279 -10.81 14.47 -11.59
C GLY A 279 -11.46 13.09 -11.72
N PHE A 280 -12.76 12.99 -11.46
CA PHE A 280 -13.46 11.71 -11.61
C PHE A 280 -13.68 11.30 -13.07
N GLY A 281 -13.80 12.28 -14.00
CA GLY A 281 -13.82 12.02 -15.44
C GLY A 281 -12.51 11.39 -15.93
N MET A 282 -11.35 11.83 -15.40
CA MET A 282 -10.05 11.19 -15.68
C MET A 282 -10.02 9.73 -15.24
N VAL A 283 -10.58 9.40 -14.08
CA VAL A 283 -10.63 8.00 -13.62
C VAL A 283 -11.41 7.13 -14.59
N VAL A 284 -12.54 7.61 -15.09
CA VAL A 284 -13.32 6.91 -16.13
C VAL A 284 -12.51 6.76 -17.41
N GLN A 285 -11.90 7.85 -17.86
CA GLN A 285 -11.10 7.86 -19.09
C GLN A 285 -9.91 6.87 -18.98
N TRP A 286 -9.17 6.92 -17.90
CA TRP A 286 -8.01 6.05 -17.71
C TRP A 286 -8.37 4.59 -17.47
N SER A 287 -9.57 4.31 -16.97
CA SER A 287 -10.10 2.94 -16.93
C SER A 287 -10.24 2.32 -18.33
N SER A 288 -10.39 3.14 -19.38
CA SER A 288 -10.36 2.67 -20.77
C SER A 288 -8.96 2.25 -21.24
N HIS A 289 -7.90 2.72 -20.60
CA HIS A 289 -6.51 2.34 -20.89
C HIS A 289 -6.16 0.89 -20.52
N LEU A 290 -7.04 0.21 -19.76
CA LEU A 290 -6.91 -1.23 -19.50
C LEU A 290 -7.14 -2.11 -20.73
N ASP A 291 -7.51 -1.52 -21.89
CA ASP A 291 -7.76 -2.23 -23.13
C ASP A 291 -6.45 -2.78 -23.74
N PRO A 292 -6.24 -4.10 -23.77
CA PRO A 292 -5.04 -4.68 -24.37
C PRO A 292 -5.08 -4.68 -25.91
N THR A 293 -6.21 -4.28 -26.51
CA THR A 293 -6.48 -4.40 -27.94
C THR A 293 -6.54 -3.04 -28.66
N ASP A 294 -6.35 -1.92 -27.95
CA ASP A 294 -6.40 -0.57 -28.52
C ASP A 294 -5.22 -0.25 -29.47
N GLY A 295 -4.17 -1.07 -29.42
CA GLY A 295 -2.97 -0.92 -30.26
C GLY A 295 -2.04 0.21 -29.82
N VAL A 296 -2.31 0.87 -28.71
CA VAL A 296 -1.46 1.94 -28.18
C VAL A 296 -0.24 1.33 -27.51
N MET A 297 0.95 1.78 -27.94
CA MET A 297 2.24 1.39 -27.39
C MET A 297 2.83 2.55 -26.60
N ILE A 298 3.39 2.27 -25.43
CA ILE A 298 4.09 3.25 -24.61
C ILE A 298 5.52 2.81 -24.34
N ASP A 299 6.42 3.77 -24.20
CA ASP A 299 7.79 3.53 -23.75
C ASP A 299 7.85 3.59 -22.24
N ILE A 300 8.24 2.48 -21.59
CA ILE A 300 8.43 2.38 -20.14
C ILE A 300 9.90 2.48 -19.70
N SER A 301 10.79 2.86 -20.63
CA SER A 301 12.20 3.08 -20.27
C SER A 301 12.35 4.28 -19.33
N PRO A 302 13.48 4.37 -18.57
CA PRO A 302 13.73 5.56 -17.74
C PRO A 302 13.84 6.89 -18.51
N ALA A 303 13.93 6.86 -19.83
CA ALA A 303 13.89 8.06 -20.68
C ALA A 303 12.46 8.53 -21.00
N SER A 304 11.45 7.74 -20.64
CA SER A 304 10.06 8.04 -20.96
C SER A 304 9.42 9.00 -19.95
N LEU A 305 8.17 9.33 -20.24
CA LEU A 305 7.33 10.16 -19.38
C LEU A 305 7.25 9.63 -17.93
N GLY A 306 7.13 10.52 -16.98
CA GLY A 306 6.96 10.18 -15.58
C GLY A 306 8.25 9.83 -14.83
N ASN A 307 9.41 9.90 -15.49
CA ASN A 307 10.70 9.61 -14.86
C ASN A 307 11.56 10.87 -14.58
N ALA A 308 11.01 12.06 -14.77
CA ALA A 308 11.70 13.33 -14.53
C ALA A 308 11.50 13.84 -13.09
N GLY A 309 12.43 14.64 -12.62
CA GLY A 309 12.72 14.84 -11.22
C GLY A 309 11.80 15.75 -10.41
N GLU A 310 11.15 16.76 -10.98
CA GLU A 310 10.39 17.73 -10.17
C GLU A 310 8.89 17.65 -10.47
N LEU A 311 8.07 17.55 -9.44
CA LEU A 311 6.64 17.70 -9.56
C LEU A 311 6.30 19.17 -9.90
N PRO A 312 5.26 19.43 -10.69
CA PRO A 312 4.81 20.77 -10.96
C PRO A 312 4.27 21.48 -9.71
N ASP A 313 4.27 22.81 -9.73
CA ASP A 313 3.54 23.57 -8.73
C ASP A 313 2.03 23.31 -8.82
N GLU A 314 1.31 23.51 -7.74
CA GLU A 314 -0.13 23.27 -7.61
C GLU A 314 -0.95 23.90 -8.77
N GLU A 315 -0.60 25.14 -9.16
CA GLU A 315 -1.23 25.86 -10.28
C GLU A 315 -1.09 25.13 -11.63
N GLN A 316 -0.11 24.25 -11.75
CA GLN A 316 0.22 23.51 -12.98
C GLN A 316 -0.35 22.10 -13.00
N PHE A 317 -0.87 21.57 -11.89
CA PHE A 317 -1.42 20.20 -11.82
C PHE A 317 -2.50 19.93 -12.86
N TYR A 318 -3.28 20.93 -13.20
CA TYR A 318 -4.35 20.80 -14.19
C TYR A 318 -3.84 20.45 -15.59
N ASP A 319 -2.69 21.01 -15.97
CA ASP A 319 -2.06 20.77 -17.27
C ASP A 319 -1.06 19.61 -17.24
N TYR A 320 -0.62 19.22 -16.05
CA TYR A 320 0.36 18.16 -15.83
C TYR A 320 -0.19 16.78 -16.16
N TYR A 321 -1.42 16.49 -15.75
CA TYR A 321 -2.05 15.22 -16.06
C TYR A 321 -2.81 15.31 -17.39
N ASN A 322 -2.29 14.65 -18.42
CA ASN A 322 -2.99 14.55 -19.70
C ASN A 322 -4.26 13.73 -19.55
N PHE A 323 -5.42 14.39 -19.72
CA PHE A 323 -6.73 13.78 -19.54
C PHE A 323 -6.95 12.54 -20.42
N PHE A 324 -6.50 12.58 -21.69
CA PHE A 324 -6.76 11.50 -22.65
C PHE A 324 -5.68 10.42 -22.65
N GLU A 325 -4.43 10.80 -22.51
CA GLU A 325 -3.28 9.90 -22.63
C GLU A 325 -2.81 9.38 -21.30
N GLY A 326 -3.12 10.08 -20.22
CA GLY A 326 -2.66 9.82 -18.87
C GLY A 326 -1.22 10.22 -18.63
N GLY A 327 -0.85 10.26 -17.37
CA GLY A 327 0.53 10.44 -16.94
C GLY A 327 1.08 11.85 -17.06
N ASP A 328 2.34 11.92 -16.75
CA ASP A 328 3.18 13.11 -16.72
C ASP A 328 3.73 13.41 -18.14
N PRO A 329 3.55 14.61 -18.66
CA PRO A 329 4.08 15.00 -19.98
C PRO A 329 5.58 15.30 -19.96
N SER A 330 6.26 15.26 -18.80
CA SER A 330 7.69 15.51 -18.69
C SER A 330 8.53 14.41 -19.36
N LEU A 331 9.75 14.76 -19.75
CA LEU A 331 10.72 13.78 -20.23
C LEU A 331 11.42 13.12 -19.04
N GLY A 332 11.81 11.87 -19.20
CA GLY A 332 12.60 11.14 -18.25
C GLY A 332 14.10 11.49 -18.28
N HIS A 333 14.92 10.56 -17.83
CA HIS A 333 16.37 10.71 -17.75
C HIS A 333 17.03 10.59 -19.15
N GLU A 334 17.80 11.58 -19.56
CA GLU A 334 18.47 11.58 -20.88
C GLU A 334 19.50 10.44 -21.00
N LEU A 335 20.29 10.22 -19.97
CA LEU A 335 21.37 9.25 -19.95
C LEU A 335 21.32 8.32 -18.75
N ASN A 336 21.65 7.06 -18.98
CA ASN A 336 21.89 6.11 -17.91
C ASN A 336 23.14 6.55 -17.10
N PRO A 337 23.04 6.78 -15.78
CA PRO A 337 24.13 7.31 -14.97
C PRO A 337 25.32 6.34 -14.83
N VAL A 338 25.11 5.03 -15.06
CA VAL A 338 26.17 4.02 -14.97
C VAL A 338 26.95 3.90 -16.28
N THR A 339 26.24 3.89 -17.41
CA THR A 339 26.85 3.66 -18.74
C THR A 339 27.19 4.96 -19.47
N GLY A 340 26.58 6.08 -19.11
CA GLY A 340 26.66 7.35 -19.83
C GLY A 340 26.05 7.32 -21.23
N GLN A 341 25.21 6.33 -21.53
CA GLN A 341 24.54 6.19 -22.82
C GLN A 341 23.04 6.46 -22.68
N PRO A 342 22.35 6.88 -23.76
CA PRO A 342 20.90 6.96 -23.78
C PRO A 342 20.26 5.61 -23.45
N TYR A 343 19.06 5.65 -22.89
CA TYR A 343 18.28 4.43 -22.67
C TYR A 343 17.68 3.95 -23.99
N GLU A 344 17.70 2.64 -24.19
CA GLU A 344 16.97 2.01 -25.30
C GLU A 344 15.47 2.02 -24.96
N PRO A 345 14.59 2.40 -25.92
CA PRO A 345 13.15 2.38 -25.73
C PRO A 345 12.64 0.97 -25.34
N GLN A 346 11.73 0.91 -24.38
CA GLN A 346 11.08 -0.32 -23.92
C GLN A 346 9.57 -0.22 -24.23
N MET A 347 9.22 -0.47 -25.49
CA MET A 347 7.85 -0.36 -25.96
C MET A 347 6.99 -1.53 -25.49
N VAL A 348 5.90 -1.24 -24.78
CA VAL A 348 4.91 -2.21 -24.32
C VAL A 348 3.48 -1.75 -24.65
N PRO A 349 2.49 -2.66 -24.76
CA PRO A 349 1.09 -2.26 -24.86
C PRO A 349 0.66 -1.45 -23.64
N ARG A 350 0.00 -0.32 -23.86
CA ARG A 350 -0.50 0.53 -22.76
C ARG A 350 -1.40 -0.24 -21.79
N GLY A 351 -2.27 -1.10 -22.32
CA GLY A 351 -3.15 -1.92 -21.49
C GLY A 351 -2.40 -2.84 -20.53
N ASP A 352 -1.30 -3.44 -20.98
CA ASP A 352 -0.48 -4.31 -20.12
C ASP A 352 0.22 -3.51 -19.02
N TYR A 353 0.77 -2.35 -19.36
CA TYR A 353 1.40 -1.45 -18.38
C TYR A 353 0.41 -0.97 -17.32
N THR A 354 -0.77 -0.50 -17.76
CA THR A 354 -1.83 -0.04 -16.85
C THR A 354 -2.30 -1.13 -15.89
N ARG A 355 -2.43 -2.37 -16.38
CA ARG A 355 -2.77 -3.53 -15.53
C ARG A 355 -1.69 -3.85 -14.52
N VAL A 356 -0.44 -3.90 -14.96
CA VAL A 356 0.70 -4.20 -14.06
C VAL A 356 0.76 -3.18 -12.95
N LEU A 357 0.59 -1.88 -13.22
CA LEU A 357 0.56 -0.85 -12.18
C LEU A 357 -0.59 -1.06 -11.20
N ALA A 358 -1.80 -1.31 -11.72
CA ALA A 358 -2.97 -1.53 -10.88
C ALA A 358 -2.85 -2.80 -10.02
N GLU A 359 -2.36 -3.90 -10.61
CA GLU A 359 -2.25 -5.20 -9.94
C GLU A 359 -1.08 -5.26 -8.95
N PHE A 360 0.05 -4.61 -9.28
CA PHE A 360 1.22 -4.57 -8.41
C PHE A 360 0.94 -3.88 -7.06
N TRP A 361 0.11 -2.84 -7.07
CA TRP A 361 -0.26 -2.09 -5.88
C TRP A 361 -1.62 -2.51 -5.28
N ALA A 362 -2.27 -3.52 -5.84
CA ALA A 362 -3.55 -4.00 -5.33
C ALA A 362 -3.37 -4.80 -4.04
N ASP A 363 -4.24 -4.54 -3.07
CA ASP A 363 -4.42 -5.40 -1.91
C ASP A 363 -5.37 -6.55 -2.28
N GLY A 364 -4.84 -7.75 -2.37
CA GLY A 364 -5.61 -8.97 -2.63
C GLY A 364 -5.33 -10.02 -1.55
N PRO A 365 -5.90 -11.21 -1.66
CA PRO A 365 -5.51 -12.33 -0.80
C PRO A 365 -4.01 -12.56 -0.86
N ASP A 366 -3.41 -12.91 0.28
CA ASP A 366 -1.98 -13.10 0.45
C ASP A 366 -1.12 -11.83 0.20
N SER A 367 -1.72 -10.63 0.15
CA SER A 367 -1.00 -9.37 0.09
C SER A 367 -0.42 -9.01 1.45
N GLU A 368 0.80 -8.51 1.47
CA GLU A 368 1.42 -7.91 2.65
C GLU A 368 0.99 -6.48 2.92
N THR A 369 -0.05 -5.97 2.24
CA THR A 369 -0.49 -4.58 2.19
C THR A 369 0.59 -3.60 1.70
N PRO A 370 0.28 -2.36 1.28
CA PRO A 370 1.27 -1.45 0.72
C PRO A 370 2.52 -1.24 1.59
N PRO A 371 2.44 -1.01 2.90
CA PRO A 371 3.66 -0.86 3.71
C PRO A 371 4.51 -2.12 3.73
N GLY A 372 3.90 -3.31 3.85
CA GLY A 372 4.62 -4.57 3.80
C GLY A 372 5.24 -4.85 2.43
N HIS A 373 4.60 -4.39 1.35
CA HIS A 373 5.14 -4.51 0.00
C HIS A 373 6.49 -3.80 -0.15
N TRP A 374 6.64 -2.61 0.41
CA TRP A 374 7.94 -1.93 0.46
C TRP A 374 8.99 -2.72 1.24
N PHE A 375 8.58 -3.41 2.32
CA PHE A 375 9.49 -4.30 3.05
C PHE A 375 9.85 -5.56 2.26
N THR A 376 8.96 -6.11 1.47
CA THR A 376 9.27 -7.18 0.52
C THR A 376 10.31 -6.73 -0.52
N LEU A 377 10.16 -5.51 -1.05
CA LEU A 377 11.11 -4.94 -2.00
C LEU A 377 12.49 -4.72 -1.36
N ILE A 378 12.54 -4.16 -0.15
CA ILE A 378 13.84 -3.92 0.52
C ILE A 378 14.52 -5.24 0.89
N ASN A 379 13.78 -6.28 1.30
CA ASN A 379 14.30 -7.62 1.52
C ASN A 379 14.97 -8.19 0.26
N TYR A 380 14.31 -8.01 -0.89
CA TYR A 380 14.87 -8.42 -2.18
C TYR A 380 16.15 -7.63 -2.50
N VAL A 381 16.15 -6.31 -2.32
CA VAL A 381 17.32 -5.46 -2.56
C VAL A 381 18.46 -5.80 -1.61
N ASN A 382 18.19 -5.94 -0.31
CA ASN A 382 19.20 -6.25 0.72
C ASN A 382 19.88 -7.61 0.47
N SER A 383 19.15 -8.54 -0.15
CA SER A 383 19.66 -9.86 -0.52
C SER A 383 20.30 -9.89 -1.91
N HIS A 384 20.35 -8.78 -2.64
CA HIS A 384 20.87 -8.78 -4.01
C HIS A 384 22.41 -8.83 -4.03
N PRO A 385 23.03 -9.76 -4.76
CA PRO A 385 24.48 -9.99 -4.70
C PRO A 385 25.34 -8.83 -5.26
N MET A 386 24.72 -7.88 -5.97
CA MET A 386 25.39 -6.69 -6.48
C MET A 386 25.27 -5.48 -5.55
N LEU A 387 24.52 -5.59 -4.44
CA LEU A 387 24.42 -4.50 -3.48
C LEU A 387 25.70 -4.39 -2.66
N GLU A 388 26.35 -3.25 -2.74
CA GLU A 388 27.38 -2.84 -1.77
C GLU A 388 26.70 -2.05 -0.64
N LYS A 389 26.62 -2.65 0.53
CA LYS A 389 25.95 -2.08 1.71
C LYS A 389 26.76 -0.91 2.29
N ARG A 390 26.59 0.28 1.68
CA ARG A 390 27.25 1.54 2.09
C ARG A 390 26.20 2.59 2.37
N TYR A 391 26.26 3.19 3.54
CA TYR A 391 25.35 4.28 3.87
C TYR A 391 25.54 5.44 2.87
N GLU A 392 24.46 5.95 2.29
CA GLU A 392 24.48 6.97 1.22
C GLU A 392 25.39 6.62 0.01
N GLY A 393 25.69 5.34 -0.20
CA GLY A 393 26.58 4.89 -1.28
C GLY A 393 28.06 5.20 -1.07
N VAL A 394 28.45 5.72 0.10
CA VAL A 394 29.82 6.13 0.42
C VAL A 394 30.33 5.47 1.72
N GLY A 395 31.63 5.57 1.98
CA GLY A 395 32.21 5.01 3.20
C GLY A 395 32.48 3.49 3.14
N PRO A 396 32.75 2.85 4.29
CA PRO A 396 33.02 1.42 4.37
C PRO A 396 31.75 0.59 4.09
N ILE A 397 31.95 -0.66 3.67
CA ILE A 397 30.85 -1.65 3.67
C ILE A 397 30.54 -1.97 5.13
N ILE A 398 29.27 -1.94 5.48
CA ILE A 398 28.78 -2.29 6.79
C ILE A 398 28.26 -3.73 6.84
N ASP A 399 28.20 -4.29 8.02
CA ASP A 399 27.73 -5.65 8.29
C ASP A 399 26.29 -5.86 7.82
N ASP A 400 25.96 -7.11 7.45
CA ASP A 400 24.63 -7.46 6.92
C ASP A 400 23.52 -7.22 7.94
N LEU A 401 23.74 -7.55 9.21
CA LEU A 401 22.76 -7.35 10.27
C LEU A 401 22.55 -5.86 10.56
N GLU A 402 23.63 -5.09 10.66
CA GLU A 402 23.58 -3.63 10.83
C GLU A 402 22.82 -2.97 9.68
N TRP A 403 23.09 -3.41 8.43
CA TRP A 403 22.41 -2.88 7.26
C TRP A 403 20.90 -3.14 7.30
N ASP A 404 20.50 -4.39 7.56
CA ASP A 404 19.09 -4.76 7.64
C ASP A 404 18.36 -3.98 8.73
N ILE A 405 18.94 -3.89 9.92
CA ILE A 405 18.35 -3.15 11.05
C ILE A 405 18.18 -1.67 10.72
N LYS A 406 19.20 -1.01 10.17
CA LYS A 406 19.13 0.42 9.83
C LYS A 406 18.15 0.67 8.69
N SER A 407 18.16 -0.16 7.66
CA SER A 407 17.26 0.00 6.53
C SER A 407 15.80 -0.23 6.92
N TYR A 408 15.51 -1.21 7.77
CA TYR A 408 14.17 -1.42 8.31
C TYR A 408 13.72 -0.29 9.23
N PHE A 409 14.61 0.23 10.08
CA PHE A 409 14.29 1.37 10.93
C PHE A 409 13.86 2.59 10.10
N LEU A 410 14.65 2.95 9.09
CA LEU A 410 14.36 4.10 8.23
C LEU A 410 13.08 3.89 7.43
N LEU A 411 12.91 2.71 6.81
CA LEU A 411 11.72 2.39 6.03
C LEU A 411 10.47 2.31 6.91
N GLY A 412 10.57 1.66 8.08
CA GLY A 412 9.48 1.54 9.03
C GLY A 412 8.99 2.89 9.53
N ALA A 413 9.93 3.78 9.87
CA ALA A 413 9.64 5.16 10.28
C ALA A 413 8.93 5.94 9.17
N ALA A 414 9.47 5.91 7.95
CA ALA A 414 8.89 6.61 6.80
C ALA A 414 7.48 6.11 6.46
N MET A 415 7.27 4.79 6.45
CA MET A 415 5.96 4.20 6.17
C MET A 415 4.94 4.52 7.26
N HIS A 416 5.38 4.53 8.53
CA HIS A 416 4.52 4.87 9.66
C HIS A 416 4.08 6.34 9.60
N ASP A 417 5.02 7.26 9.46
CA ASP A 417 4.73 8.69 9.36
C ASP A 417 3.88 9.02 8.14
N SER A 418 4.13 8.37 7.01
CA SER A 418 3.29 8.50 5.80
C SER A 418 1.86 8.01 6.06
N ALA A 419 1.69 6.91 6.81
CA ALA A 419 0.36 6.43 7.17
C ALA A 419 -0.37 7.40 8.11
N VAL A 420 0.31 7.93 9.13
CA VAL A 420 -0.26 8.90 10.08
C VAL A 420 -0.70 10.17 9.33
N SER A 421 0.16 10.71 8.47
CA SER A 421 -0.15 11.92 7.69
C SER A 421 -1.30 11.66 6.70
N THR A 422 -1.19 10.63 5.87
CA THR A 422 -2.16 10.36 4.80
C THR A 422 -3.55 10.00 5.32
N TRP A 423 -3.62 9.13 6.33
CA TRP A 423 -4.92 8.75 6.91
C TRP A 423 -5.51 9.84 7.79
N GLY A 424 -4.69 10.67 8.44
CA GLY A 424 -5.14 11.88 9.12
C GLY A 424 -5.87 12.82 8.16
N ILE A 425 -5.27 13.09 6.99
CA ILE A 425 -5.88 13.91 5.93
C ILE A 425 -7.16 13.24 5.38
N LYS A 426 -7.12 11.94 5.08
CA LYS A 426 -8.29 11.19 4.59
C LYS A 426 -9.45 11.25 5.57
N GLY A 427 -9.20 11.04 6.85
CA GLY A 427 -10.23 11.08 7.89
C GLY A 427 -10.79 12.49 8.09
N TYR A 428 -9.93 13.52 8.05
CA TYR A 428 -10.34 14.90 8.22
C TYR A 428 -11.23 15.41 7.09
N TYR A 429 -10.79 15.22 5.83
CA TYR A 429 -11.58 15.65 4.67
C TYR A 429 -12.75 14.72 4.36
N ASP A 430 -12.67 13.47 4.80
CA ASP A 430 -13.74 12.48 4.61
C ASP A 430 -14.26 12.47 3.16
N TYR A 431 -13.33 12.44 2.19
CA TYR A 431 -13.65 12.66 0.80
C TYR A 431 -14.12 11.41 0.09
N LEU A 432 -15.02 11.60 -0.83
CA LEU A 432 -15.74 10.54 -1.54
C LEU A 432 -14.83 9.77 -2.50
N ARG A 433 -15.17 8.50 -2.73
CA ARG A 433 -14.47 7.61 -3.66
C ARG A 433 -14.97 7.77 -5.10
N PRO A 434 -14.13 7.49 -6.12
CA PRO A 434 -14.51 7.58 -7.52
C PRO A 434 -15.80 6.82 -7.86
N VAL A 435 -16.03 5.63 -7.31
CA VAL A 435 -17.24 4.85 -7.61
C VAL A 435 -18.51 5.55 -7.18
N SER A 436 -18.52 6.17 -6.01
CA SER A 436 -19.66 6.94 -5.53
C SER A 436 -19.90 8.20 -6.36
N ALA A 437 -18.82 8.93 -6.71
CA ALA A 437 -18.88 10.15 -7.51
C ALA A 437 -19.37 9.88 -8.94
N ILE A 438 -18.77 8.89 -9.61
CA ILE A 438 -19.11 8.57 -11.00
C ILE A 438 -20.57 8.12 -11.11
N ARG A 439 -21.01 7.23 -10.22
CA ARG A 439 -22.41 6.77 -10.21
C ARG A 439 -23.38 7.91 -9.87
N TYR A 440 -23.02 8.79 -8.96
CA TYR A 440 -23.81 9.98 -8.63
C TYR A 440 -23.95 10.94 -9.82
N MET A 441 -22.83 11.32 -10.47
CA MET A 441 -22.83 12.22 -11.62
C MET A 441 -23.60 11.65 -12.82
N ALA A 442 -23.61 10.31 -12.97
CA ALA A 442 -24.31 9.62 -14.06
C ALA A 442 -25.78 9.31 -13.78
N GLU A 443 -26.25 9.55 -12.54
CA GLU A 443 -27.59 9.19 -12.09
C GLU A 443 -28.66 9.70 -13.05
N LYS A 444 -29.57 8.83 -13.47
CA LYS A 444 -30.69 9.13 -14.38
C LYS A 444 -30.26 9.73 -15.75
N GLY A 445 -29.02 9.58 -16.15
CA GLY A 445 -28.49 10.18 -17.40
C GLY A 445 -28.13 11.65 -17.28
N HIS A 446 -27.88 12.16 -16.08
CA HIS A 446 -27.51 13.54 -15.86
C HIS A 446 -26.23 13.90 -16.62
N CYS A 447 -26.29 14.93 -17.44
CA CYS A 447 -25.17 15.44 -18.22
C CYS A 447 -25.13 16.97 -18.25
N THR A 448 -23.95 17.54 -18.50
CA THR A 448 -23.73 19.00 -18.54
C THR A 448 -24.14 19.65 -19.87
N ASP A 449 -24.65 18.90 -20.84
CA ASP A 449 -25.18 19.46 -22.11
C ASP A 449 -26.58 20.02 -21.91
N SER A 450 -26.71 21.34 -21.81
CA SER A 450 -27.96 22.06 -21.61
C SER A 450 -28.99 21.87 -22.74
N THR A 451 -28.59 21.26 -23.86
CA THR A 451 -29.50 20.93 -24.97
C THR A 451 -30.18 19.58 -24.81
N ARG A 452 -29.77 18.77 -23.82
CA ARG A 452 -30.26 17.43 -23.57
C ARG A 452 -31.37 17.39 -22.51
N PRO A 453 -32.29 16.40 -22.58
CA PRO A 453 -33.41 16.30 -21.63
C PRO A 453 -33.01 16.10 -20.17
N HIS A 454 -31.84 15.51 -19.92
CA HIS A 454 -31.32 15.20 -18.58
C HIS A 454 -30.17 16.15 -18.20
N TYR A 455 -30.27 17.42 -18.64
CA TYR A 455 -29.30 18.43 -18.22
C TYR A 455 -29.27 18.57 -16.70
N ASP A 456 -28.08 18.42 -16.15
CA ASP A 456 -27.78 18.67 -14.75
C ASP A 456 -26.35 19.27 -14.65
N PRO A 457 -26.17 20.41 -13.99
CA PRO A 457 -24.83 20.99 -13.84
C PRO A 457 -23.86 20.10 -13.07
N ALA A 458 -24.35 19.21 -12.20
CA ALA A 458 -23.56 18.21 -11.48
C ALA A 458 -23.40 16.90 -12.26
N GLY A 459 -23.95 16.81 -13.47
CA GLY A 459 -23.88 15.63 -14.32
C GLY A 459 -22.50 15.44 -14.97
N MET A 460 -22.37 14.36 -15.71
CA MET A 460 -21.13 14.04 -16.45
C MET A 460 -20.99 14.91 -17.71
N ASP A 461 -19.76 15.32 -18.01
CA ASP A 461 -19.42 15.93 -19.29
C ASP A 461 -19.45 14.87 -20.40
N LEU A 462 -20.15 15.15 -21.50
CA LEU A 462 -20.19 14.26 -22.65
C LEU A 462 -18.91 14.41 -23.48
N ILE A 463 -18.27 13.28 -23.80
CA ILE A 463 -17.03 13.21 -24.56
C ILE A 463 -17.23 12.16 -25.66
N ASP A 464 -17.16 12.61 -26.92
CA ASP A 464 -17.35 11.75 -28.08
C ASP A 464 -16.40 10.54 -28.07
N GLY A 465 -16.95 9.34 -28.24
CA GLY A 465 -16.19 8.09 -28.18
C GLY A 465 -15.83 7.60 -26.78
N GLN A 466 -16.16 8.34 -25.72
CA GLN A 466 -15.76 7.99 -24.34
C GLN A 466 -16.93 8.07 -23.33
N VAL A 467 -17.72 9.15 -23.37
CA VAL A 467 -18.87 9.40 -22.48
C VAL A 467 -20.03 9.89 -23.33
N GLU A 468 -21.01 9.05 -23.52
CA GLU A 468 -22.11 9.32 -24.44
C GLU A 468 -23.47 8.94 -23.82
N LEU A 469 -24.56 9.44 -24.41
CA LEU A 469 -25.90 8.99 -24.10
C LEU A 469 -26.22 7.69 -24.85
N VAL A 470 -26.89 6.78 -24.18
CA VAL A 470 -27.44 5.56 -24.77
C VAL A 470 -28.56 5.93 -25.74
N GLU A 471 -28.44 5.54 -27.00
CA GLU A 471 -29.47 5.70 -28.02
C GLU A 471 -30.36 4.47 -28.15
N ALA A 472 -31.52 4.60 -28.82
CA ALA A 472 -32.45 3.49 -28.97
C ALA A 472 -31.90 2.29 -29.78
N SER A 473 -30.88 2.55 -30.63
CA SER A 473 -30.20 1.52 -31.43
C SER A 473 -28.99 0.90 -30.69
N ASP A 474 -28.64 1.41 -29.52
CA ASP A 474 -27.47 0.98 -28.76
C ASP A 474 -27.70 -0.43 -28.15
N PRO A 475 -26.72 -1.32 -28.15
CA PRO A 475 -26.81 -2.60 -27.42
C PRO A 475 -27.15 -2.46 -25.95
N LEU A 476 -26.78 -1.32 -25.31
CA LEU A 476 -27.08 -1.01 -23.92
C LEU A 476 -28.50 -0.45 -23.69
N ALA A 477 -29.28 -0.21 -24.75
CA ALA A 477 -30.64 0.37 -24.63
C ALA A 477 -31.59 -0.47 -23.75
N GLY A 478 -31.31 -1.78 -23.62
CA GLY A 478 -32.16 -2.72 -22.93
C GLY A 478 -33.34 -3.20 -23.79
N ASN A 479 -34.00 -4.27 -23.37
CA ASN A 479 -35.05 -4.95 -24.16
C ASN A 479 -36.29 -4.07 -24.45
N GLN A 480 -36.52 -3.04 -23.62
CA GLN A 480 -37.65 -2.11 -23.76
C GLN A 480 -37.20 -0.66 -23.88
N GLY A 481 -35.95 -0.42 -24.14
CA GLY A 481 -35.39 0.91 -24.19
C GLY A 481 -35.23 1.60 -22.83
N GLN A 482 -35.25 0.85 -21.73
CA GLN A 482 -35.23 1.39 -20.37
C GLN A 482 -33.96 2.15 -20.04
N HIS A 483 -32.90 1.97 -20.79
CA HIS A 483 -31.62 2.68 -20.59
C HIS A 483 -31.40 3.81 -21.60
N VAL A 484 -32.35 4.02 -22.52
CA VAL A 484 -32.22 5.13 -23.50
C VAL A 484 -32.17 6.47 -22.76
N GLY A 485 -31.16 7.29 -23.05
CA GLY A 485 -30.89 8.56 -22.38
C GLY A 485 -30.05 8.47 -21.12
N LYS A 486 -29.68 7.27 -20.64
CA LYS A 486 -28.68 7.11 -19.61
C LYS A 486 -27.27 7.38 -20.17
N ILE A 487 -26.31 7.64 -19.27
CA ILE A 487 -24.89 7.80 -19.64
C ILE A 487 -24.27 6.41 -19.84
N LYS A 488 -23.58 6.21 -20.95
CA LYS A 488 -22.63 5.11 -21.16
C LYS A 488 -21.21 5.63 -21.19
N VAL A 489 -20.27 4.85 -20.66
CA VAL A 489 -18.85 5.16 -20.65
C VAL A 489 -18.04 4.01 -21.25
N LYS A 490 -16.94 4.34 -21.95
CA LYS A 490 -15.99 3.35 -22.40
C LYS A 490 -15.01 3.11 -21.23
N SER A 491 -15.08 1.94 -20.62
CA SER A 491 -14.36 1.62 -19.39
C SER A 491 -14.19 0.12 -19.24
N TRP A 492 -13.44 -0.31 -18.21
CA TRP A 492 -13.43 -1.71 -17.81
C TRP A 492 -14.86 -2.16 -17.47
N ARG A 493 -15.25 -3.31 -18.01
CA ARG A 493 -16.66 -3.77 -17.96
C ARG A 493 -17.09 -4.36 -16.61
N GLY A 494 -16.18 -4.48 -15.65
CA GLY A 494 -16.48 -5.01 -14.34
C GLY A 494 -16.28 -6.53 -14.22
N PRO A 495 -16.42 -7.08 -12.99
CA PRO A 495 -16.15 -8.49 -12.68
C PRO A 495 -17.10 -9.48 -13.37
N ASP A 496 -18.33 -9.07 -13.69
CA ASP A 496 -19.34 -9.94 -14.32
C ASP A 496 -18.98 -10.36 -15.75
N TYR A 497 -17.99 -9.70 -16.36
CA TYR A 497 -17.48 -10.02 -17.69
C TYR A 497 -16.24 -10.92 -17.66
N ILE A 498 -15.85 -11.42 -16.49
CA ILE A 498 -14.75 -12.38 -16.35
C ILE A 498 -15.28 -13.79 -16.48
N ASN A 499 -14.87 -14.52 -17.53
CA ASN A 499 -15.29 -15.91 -17.73
C ASN A 499 -14.45 -16.89 -16.92
N ASN A 500 -13.15 -16.65 -16.85
CA ASN A 500 -12.20 -17.45 -16.08
C ASN A 500 -11.23 -16.50 -15.36
N PRO A 501 -11.34 -16.35 -14.03
CA PRO A 501 -10.49 -15.44 -13.25
C PRO A 501 -9.00 -15.70 -13.36
N ASP A 502 -8.58 -16.93 -13.70
CA ASP A 502 -7.18 -17.29 -13.83
C ASP A 502 -6.55 -16.78 -15.15
N ASN A 503 -7.38 -16.53 -16.18
CA ASN A 503 -6.92 -16.20 -17.52
C ASN A 503 -7.61 -15.01 -18.17
N ASP A 504 -8.67 -14.48 -17.55
CA ASP A 504 -9.51 -13.43 -18.12
C ASP A 504 -9.74 -12.33 -17.10
N VAL A 505 -9.35 -11.13 -17.46
CA VAL A 505 -9.48 -9.92 -16.61
C VAL A 505 -10.56 -8.98 -17.12
N ALA A 506 -11.51 -9.46 -17.87
CA ALA A 506 -12.51 -8.69 -18.60
C ALA A 506 -11.93 -7.54 -19.46
N GLY A 507 -12.45 -7.35 -20.64
CA GLY A 507 -12.01 -6.28 -21.53
C GLY A 507 -12.63 -4.94 -21.17
N VAL A 508 -12.17 -3.90 -21.87
CA VAL A 508 -12.81 -2.60 -21.92
C VAL A 508 -13.94 -2.61 -22.94
N GLY A 509 -14.99 -1.86 -22.66
CA GLY A 509 -16.13 -1.69 -23.56
C GLY A 509 -17.09 -0.65 -23.01
N TRP A 510 -18.23 -0.50 -23.71
CA TRP A 510 -19.30 0.37 -23.26
C TRP A 510 -20.09 -0.28 -22.11
N ILE A 511 -20.25 0.47 -21.02
CA ILE A 511 -21.10 0.12 -19.86
C ILE A 511 -21.96 1.32 -19.49
N LEU A 512 -23.02 1.09 -18.70
CA LEU A 512 -23.73 2.20 -18.07
C LEU A 512 -22.83 2.84 -16.99
N ALA A 513 -22.68 4.15 -17.00
CA ALA A 513 -21.84 4.84 -16.03
C ALA A 513 -22.37 4.68 -14.59
N GLU A 514 -23.68 4.56 -14.42
CA GLU A 514 -24.30 4.26 -13.14
C GLU A 514 -24.04 2.83 -12.63
N GLU A 515 -23.38 1.97 -13.42
CA GLU A 515 -22.93 0.63 -13.08
C GLU A 515 -21.38 0.54 -13.08
N TRP A 516 -20.70 1.67 -13.15
CA TRP A 516 -19.25 1.70 -13.19
C TRP A 516 -18.61 1.06 -11.94
N TRP A 517 -17.55 0.29 -12.17
CA TRP A 517 -16.75 -0.38 -11.15
C TRP A 517 -15.28 -0.01 -11.29
N PRO A 518 -14.53 0.12 -10.18
CA PRO A 518 -13.07 0.21 -10.24
C PRO A 518 -12.47 -1.13 -10.72
N TYR A 519 -11.32 -1.09 -11.35
CA TYR A 519 -10.61 -2.30 -11.84
C TYR A 519 -10.25 -3.26 -10.69
N GLN A 520 -9.89 -2.73 -9.53
CA GLN A 520 -9.69 -3.54 -8.34
C GLN A 520 -11.04 -4.08 -7.87
N ARG A 521 -11.10 -5.38 -7.57
CA ARG A 521 -12.34 -6.00 -7.08
C ARG A 521 -12.76 -5.36 -5.76
N PRO A 522 -13.96 -4.87 -5.60
CA PRO A 522 -14.42 -4.25 -4.37
C PRO A 522 -14.33 -5.14 -3.12
N SER A 523 -14.41 -6.47 -3.29
CA SER A 523 -14.26 -7.42 -2.18
C SER A 523 -12.90 -7.38 -1.49
N PHE A 524 -11.89 -6.74 -2.11
CA PHE A 524 -10.55 -6.56 -1.55
C PHE A 524 -10.24 -5.10 -1.23
N VAL A 525 -11.09 -4.18 -1.65
CA VAL A 525 -10.86 -2.76 -1.39
C VAL A 525 -11.21 -2.50 0.06
N THR A 526 -10.19 -2.27 0.88
CA THR A 526 -10.43 -1.62 2.17
C THR A 526 -10.89 -0.20 1.90
N PRO A 527 -11.97 0.22 2.53
CA PRO A 527 -12.50 1.56 2.37
C PRO A 527 -11.49 2.63 2.76
#